data_dde6fd3a587ab1df659f92c282ea4d50
#
_entry.id   dde6fd3a587ab1df659f92c282ea4d50
#
_cell.length_a   1.000
_cell.length_b   1.000
_cell.length_c   1.000
_cell.angle_alpha   90.00
_cell.angle_beta   90.00
_cell.angle_gamma   90.00
#
_symmetry.space_group_name_H-M   'P 1'
#
loop_
_entity.id
_entity.type
_entity.pdbx_description
1 polymer ?
#
loop_
_entity_poly.entity_id
_entity_poly.type
_entity_poly.pdbx_seq_one_letter_code
_entity_poly.pdbx_strand_id
1 'polypeptide(L)' 'MTINYPAIFAPQKEGGYCVCFPDLPEAITEGDTLAEAMSNAAEVLKLTLDGRPAEGK' A
#
# COMPACT_ATOMS: atom_id res chain seq x y z
N MET A 1 7.15 -10.96 16.52
CA MET A 1 7.50 -11.39 15.15
C MET A 1 7.28 -10.27 14.15
N THR A 2 8.20 -10.11 13.22
CA THR A 2 8.13 -9.05 12.23
C THR A 2 7.75 -9.64 10.88
N ILE A 3 6.76 -9.01 10.24
CA ILE A 3 6.34 -9.43 8.91
C ILE A 3 6.73 -8.34 7.92
N ASN A 4 7.52 -8.71 6.93
CA ASN A 4 7.98 -7.77 5.92
C ASN A 4 7.53 -8.21 4.55
N TYR A 5 6.92 -7.29 3.82
CA TYR A 5 6.51 -7.53 2.45
C TYR A 5 7.18 -6.50 1.57
N PRO A 6 7.74 -6.91 0.44
CA PRO A 6 8.33 -5.94 -0.47
C PRO A 6 7.26 -5.05 -1.07
N ALA A 7 7.56 -3.78 -1.16
CA ALA A 7 6.65 -2.80 -1.74
C ALA A 7 7.39 -2.07 -2.84
N ILE A 8 6.72 -1.86 -3.95
CA ILE A 8 7.28 -1.16 -5.08
C ILE A 8 6.62 0.21 -5.18
N PHE A 9 7.44 1.26 -5.10
CA PHE A 9 6.98 2.63 -5.20
C PHE A 9 7.33 3.16 -6.59
N ALA A 10 6.32 3.35 -7.42
CA ALA A 10 6.51 3.79 -8.78
C ALA A 10 6.09 5.26 -8.92
N PRO A 11 7.02 6.15 -9.22
CA PRO A 11 6.66 7.56 -9.42
C PRO A 11 5.76 7.72 -10.64
N GLN A 12 4.80 8.62 -10.54
CA GLN A 12 3.87 8.88 -11.61
C GLN A 12 4.24 10.16 -12.34
N LYS A 13 3.94 10.20 -13.62
CA LYS A 13 4.25 11.38 -14.44
C LYS A 13 3.60 12.63 -13.90
N GLU A 14 2.40 12.49 -13.40
CA GLU A 14 1.62 13.62 -12.93
C GLU A 14 1.96 14.01 -11.52
N GLY A 15 2.91 13.32 -10.93
CA GLY A 15 3.23 13.52 -9.54
C GLY A 15 2.64 12.43 -8.69
N GLY A 16 3.25 12.24 -7.51
CA GLY A 16 2.78 11.20 -6.63
C GLY A 16 3.42 9.86 -6.92
N TYR A 17 2.98 8.86 -6.17
CA TYR A 17 3.55 7.52 -6.22
C TYR A 17 2.44 6.49 -6.19
N CYS A 18 2.63 5.44 -6.96
CA CYS A 18 1.76 4.27 -6.90
C CYS A 18 2.53 3.17 -6.17
N VAL A 19 1.86 2.49 -5.27
CA VAL A 19 2.50 1.47 -4.44
C VAL A 19 1.80 0.14 -4.67
N CYS A 20 2.59 -0.90 -4.90
CA CYS A 20 2.03 -2.23 -5.02
C CYS A 20 2.91 -3.22 -4.27
N PHE A 21 2.30 -4.33 -3.90
CA PHE A 21 2.98 -5.40 -3.20
C PHE A 21 2.95 -6.63 -4.08
N PRO A 22 4.09 -7.05 -4.65
CA PRO A 22 4.07 -8.22 -5.55
C PRO A 22 3.50 -9.48 -4.91
N ASP A 23 3.73 -9.65 -3.61
CA ASP A 23 3.21 -10.83 -2.92
C ASP A 23 1.73 -10.71 -2.59
N LEU A 24 1.18 -9.52 -2.68
CA LEU A 24 -0.22 -9.27 -2.36
C LEU A 24 -0.81 -8.42 -3.49
N PRO A 25 -1.17 -9.05 -4.60
CA PRO A 25 -1.60 -8.27 -5.77
C PRO A 25 -2.82 -7.39 -5.54
N GLU A 26 -3.64 -7.70 -4.56
CA GLU A 26 -4.80 -6.86 -4.28
C GLU A 26 -4.44 -5.65 -3.42
N ALA A 27 -3.24 -5.60 -2.85
CA ALA A 27 -2.83 -4.49 -2.01
C ALA A 27 -2.15 -3.42 -2.86
N ILE A 28 -2.95 -2.50 -3.38
CA ILE A 28 -2.46 -1.43 -4.24
C ILE A 28 -2.97 -0.10 -3.68
N THR A 29 -2.08 0.87 -3.61
CA THR A 29 -2.46 2.19 -3.13
C THR A 29 -1.60 3.25 -3.80
N GLU A 30 -1.81 4.50 -3.43
CA GLU A 30 -1.06 5.61 -4.00
C GLU A 30 -1.04 6.76 -3.01
N GLY A 31 -0.20 7.75 -3.29
CA GLY A 31 -0.10 8.95 -2.47
C GLY A 31 0.54 10.06 -3.26
N ASP A 32 0.25 11.31 -2.88
CA ASP A 32 0.78 12.48 -3.57
C ASP A 32 2.24 12.71 -3.27
N THR A 33 2.69 12.28 -2.11
CA THR A 33 4.09 12.38 -1.71
C THR A 33 4.56 11.02 -1.27
N LEU A 34 5.89 10.88 -1.17
CA LEU A 34 6.44 9.62 -0.69
C LEU A 34 5.95 9.28 0.71
N ALA A 35 5.92 10.28 1.58
CA ALA A 35 5.47 10.06 2.96
C ALA A 35 4.01 9.61 2.98
N GLU A 36 3.19 10.23 2.16
CA GLU A 36 1.78 9.85 2.09
C GLU A 36 1.63 8.44 1.52
N ALA A 37 2.39 8.15 0.47
CA ALA A 37 2.34 6.81 -0.13
C ALA A 37 2.77 5.74 0.87
N MET A 38 3.79 6.03 1.67
CA MET A 38 4.23 5.09 2.69
C MET A 38 3.16 4.86 3.75
N SER A 39 2.51 5.93 4.18
CA SER A 39 1.45 5.81 5.17
C SER A 39 0.29 5.00 4.62
N ASN A 40 -0.11 5.28 3.38
CA ASN A 40 -1.20 4.54 2.77
C ASN A 40 -0.83 3.09 2.53
N ALA A 41 0.44 2.83 2.19
CA ALA A 41 0.90 1.46 1.99
C ALA A 41 0.81 0.66 3.27
N ALA A 42 1.20 1.26 4.39
CA ALA A 42 1.11 0.56 5.67
C ALA A 42 -0.34 0.23 6.00
N GLU A 43 -1.23 1.16 5.71
CA GLU A 43 -2.64 0.95 6.01
C GLU A 43 -3.25 -0.13 5.14
N VAL A 44 -2.97 -0.10 3.83
CA VAL A 44 -3.55 -1.10 2.95
C VAL A 44 -2.98 -2.48 3.26
N LEU A 45 -1.72 -2.55 3.63
CA LEU A 45 -1.12 -3.82 4.01
C LEU A 45 -1.80 -4.38 5.24
N LYS A 46 -2.04 -3.54 6.22
CA LYS A 46 -2.71 -3.98 7.44
C LYS A 46 -4.10 -4.51 7.15
N LEU A 47 -4.86 -3.79 6.33
CA LEU A 47 -6.21 -4.23 5.99
C LEU A 47 -6.19 -5.53 5.21
N THR A 48 -5.24 -5.67 4.30
CA THR A 48 -5.14 -6.89 3.50
C THR A 48 -4.81 -8.09 4.37
N LEU A 49 -3.88 -7.92 5.30
CA LEU A 49 -3.50 -9.02 6.19
C LEU A 49 -4.60 -9.37 7.17
N ASP A 50 -5.39 -8.38 7.56
CA ASP A 50 -6.52 -8.64 8.46
C ASP A 50 -7.62 -9.40 7.74
N GLY A 51 -7.64 -9.37 6.42
CA GLY A 51 -8.68 -10.03 5.66
C GLY A 51 -10.05 -9.39 5.82
N ARG A 52 -10.08 -8.11 6.16
CA ARG A 52 -11.34 -7.42 6.36
C ARG A 52 -11.65 -6.49 5.21
N PRO A 53 -12.93 -6.35 4.88
CA PRO A 53 -13.29 -5.36 3.87
C PRO A 53 -13.06 -3.95 4.38
N ALA A 54 -12.88 -3.04 3.43
CA ALA A 54 -12.57 -1.66 3.77
C ALA A 54 -13.67 -1.01 4.58
N GLU A 55 -14.91 -1.45 4.43
CA GLU A 55 -16.00 -0.87 5.19
C GLU A 55 -15.97 -1.24 6.65
N GLY A 56 -15.18 -2.21 7.01
CA GLY A 56 -15.08 -2.58 8.40
C GLY A 56 -16.29 -3.25 8.98
N LYS A 57 -17.00 -3.94 8.21
CA LYS A 57 -18.23 -4.57 8.67
C LYS A 57 -18.00 -5.98 9.09
#